data_d4e44d23d147d8f4436b341ce392e7e8
#
_entry.id   d4e44d23d147d8f4436b341ce392e7e8
#
_cell.length_a   1.000
_cell.length_b   1.000
_cell.length_c   1.000
_cell.angle_alpha   90.00
_cell.angle_beta   90.00
_cell.angle_gamma   90.00
#
_symmetry.space_group_name_H-M   'P 1'
#
loop_
_entity.id
_entity.type
_entity.pdbx_description
1 polymer ?
#
loop_
_entity_poly.entity_id
_entity_poly.type
_entity_poly.pdbx_seq_one_letter_code
_entity_poly.pdbx_strand_id
1 'polypeptide(L)'
;GEDIAVDNEVKFLEKHFEINTLYFSNNNNNLSSTITSLLLNRNHKLISILKKEIDHFQPDYVYVHNTWFFISLGIFSYLKKNNIKTLVKLHNFRYDCTRTYFLKNHLRGKEFCNACGINKSKAFIFNKYFEESFLKSFFMIKYGKKYFRIINDSFIKILVLTDFHKNYLIELGIDKKKIFTFPNNIEQQNFQFKKIKDKYI
;
A
#
# COMPACT_ATOMS: atom_id res chain seq x y z
N GLY A 1 4.56 -9.26 10.14
CA GLY A 1 4.07 -9.57 8.80
C GLY A 1 4.69 -8.71 7.72
N GLU A 2 4.09 -7.57 7.41
CA GLU A 2 4.59 -6.68 6.34
C GLU A 2 5.99 -6.14 6.66
N ASP A 3 6.25 -5.73 7.90
CA ASP A 3 7.54 -5.15 8.30
C ASP A 3 8.72 -6.13 8.11
N ILE A 4 8.54 -7.38 8.54
CA ILE A 4 9.56 -8.43 8.34
C ILE A 4 9.83 -8.68 6.85
N ALA A 5 8.78 -8.64 6.02
CA ALA A 5 8.94 -8.80 4.59
C ALA A 5 9.72 -7.64 3.95
N VAL A 6 9.48 -6.41 4.43
CA VAL A 6 10.21 -5.22 3.99
C VAL A 6 11.68 -5.31 4.41
N ASP A 7 11.97 -5.67 5.66
CA ASP A 7 13.35 -5.80 6.16
C ASP A 7 14.16 -6.85 5.39
N ASN A 8 13.53 -8.01 5.09
CA ASN A 8 14.18 -9.05 4.27
C ASN A 8 14.43 -8.58 2.84
N GLU A 9 13.51 -7.79 2.28
CA GLU A 9 13.65 -7.26 0.95
C GLU A 9 14.74 -6.18 0.88
N VAL A 10 14.84 -5.31 1.87
CA VAL A 10 15.93 -4.34 2.00
C VAL A 10 17.28 -5.05 2.02
N LYS A 11 17.46 -6.04 2.90
CA LYS A 11 18.69 -6.86 2.97
C LYS A 11 19.04 -7.55 1.65
N PHE A 12 18.04 -7.99 0.91
CA PHE A 12 18.26 -8.58 -0.42
C PHE A 12 18.73 -7.53 -1.43
N LEU A 13 18.07 -6.38 -1.45
CA LEU A 13 18.37 -5.31 -2.40
C LEU A 13 19.73 -4.65 -2.11
N GLU A 14 20.13 -4.50 -0.83
CA GLU A 14 21.45 -3.99 -0.43
C GLU A 14 22.63 -4.80 -0.98
N LYS A 15 22.42 -6.06 -1.34
CA LYS A 15 23.44 -6.89 -2.00
C LYS A 15 23.73 -6.46 -3.45
N HIS A 16 22.81 -5.69 -4.06
CA HIS A 16 22.84 -5.37 -5.49
C HIS A 16 22.80 -3.88 -5.79
N PHE A 17 22.34 -3.06 -4.85
CA PHE A 17 22.10 -1.63 -5.03
C PHE A 17 22.55 -0.86 -3.79
N GLU A 18 22.94 0.40 -4.01
CA GLU A 18 23.08 1.36 -2.91
C GLU A 18 21.67 1.81 -2.47
N ILE A 19 21.36 1.67 -1.20
CA ILE A 19 20.00 1.90 -0.67
C ILE A 19 20.06 2.87 0.51
N ASN A 20 19.13 3.82 0.51
CA ASN A 20 18.80 4.61 1.69
C ASN A 20 17.34 4.32 2.09
N THR A 21 17.11 3.99 3.36
CA THR A 21 15.79 3.58 3.86
C THR A 21 15.19 4.62 4.78
N LEU A 22 13.90 4.91 4.57
CA LEU A 22 13.10 5.79 5.42
C LEU A 22 11.93 5.01 6.03
N TYR A 23 11.98 4.81 7.34
CA TYR A 23 10.90 4.19 8.09
C TYR A 23 10.06 5.23 8.82
N PHE A 24 8.75 5.09 8.70
CA PHE A 24 7.79 5.95 9.38
C PHE A 24 6.87 5.12 10.27
N SER A 25 6.76 5.48 11.54
CA SER A 25 5.89 4.81 12.52
C SER A 25 4.64 5.65 12.82
N ASN A 26 3.52 4.97 13.03
CA ASN A 26 2.26 5.60 13.42
C ASN A 26 2.20 6.00 14.92
N ASN A 27 3.18 5.58 15.73
CA ASN A 27 3.09 5.64 17.19
C ASN A 27 3.30 7.04 17.82
N ASN A 28 3.74 8.04 17.06
CA ASN A 28 4.18 9.34 17.63
C ASN A 28 3.35 10.55 17.20
N ASN A 29 2.05 10.40 16.89
CA ASN A 29 1.31 11.51 16.33
C ASN A 29 0.15 12.03 17.18
N ASN A 30 0.12 13.35 17.27
CA ASN A 30 -1.02 14.09 17.78
C ASN A 30 -2.25 13.85 16.88
N LEU A 31 -3.39 13.62 17.50
CA LEU A 31 -4.67 13.34 16.83
C LEU A 31 -5.00 14.39 15.75
N SER A 32 -4.62 15.66 15.99
CA SER A 32 -4.82 16.77 15.05
C SER A 32 -3.99 16.64 13.77
N SER A 33 -2.74 16.18 13.85
CA SER A 33 -1.88 15.97 12.68
C SER A 33 -2.35 14.80 11.81
N THR A 34 -2.92 13.78 12.44
CA THR A 34 -3.52 12.63 11.75
C THR A 34 -4.79 13.05 11.00
N ILE A 35 -5.64 13.86 11.61
CA ILE A 35 -6.87 14.37 10.98
C ILE A 35 -6.54 15.28 9.81
N THR A 36 -5.58 16.20 9.95
CA THR A 36 -5.16 17.08 8.85
C THR A 36 -4.50 16.31 7.72
N SER A 37 -3.68 15.29 8.01
CA SER A 37 -3.10 14.39 7.00
C SER A 37 -4.16 13.62 6.23
N LEU A 38 -5.21 13.16 6.92
CA LEU A 38 -6.35 12.47 6.30
C LEU A 38 -7.21 13.41 5.44
N LEU A 39 -7.50 14.60 5.94
CA LEU A 39 -8.34 15.59 5.24
C LEU A 39 -7.65 16.15 4.00
N LEU A 40 -6.41 16.58 4.16
CA LEU A 40 -5.65 17.24 3.10
C LEU A 40 -4.86 16.23 2.24
N ASN A 41 -4.75 14.98 2.67
CA ASN A 41 -3.85 13.97 2.08
C ASN A 41 -2.43 14.51 1.88
N ARG A 42 -1.97 15.40 2.74
CA ARG A 42 -0.64 16.00 2.72
C ARG A 42 -0.08 16.05 4.12
N ASN A 43 1.06 15.43 4.31
CA ASN A 43 1.87 15.58 5.50
C ASN A 43 3.13 16.38 5.13
N HIS A 44 3.10 17.68 5.36
CA HIS A 44 4.20 18.57 5.00
C HIS A 44 5.51 18.21 5.67
N LYS A 45 5.47 17.73 6.91
CA LYS A 45 6.66 17.29 7.65
C LYS A 45 7.33 16.09 6.95
N LEU A 46 6.54 15.09 6.57
CA LEU A 46 7.06 13.90 5.87
C LEU A 46 7.57 14.24 4.48
N ILE A 47 6.87 15.10 3.75
CA ILE A 47 7.34 15.56 2.43
C ILE A 47 8.66 16.32 2.57
N SER A 48 8.84 17.13 3.63
CA SER A 48 10.09 17.84 3.88
C SER A 48 11.24 16.88 4.21
N ILE A 49 10.99 15.82 5.00
CA ILE A 49 12.01 14.79 5.27
C ILE A 49 12.36 14.05 3.98
N LEU A 50 11.36 13.58 3.26
CA LEU A 50 11.57 12.88 1.98
C LEU A 50 12.36 13.76 1.00
N LYS A 51 12.05 15.05 0.91
CA LYS A 51 12.77 15.99 0.06
C LYS A 51 14.26 16.07 0.43
N LYS A 52 14.57 16.22 1.72
CA LYS A 52 15.98 16.29 2.18
C LYS A 52 16.75 15.04 1.81
N GLU A 53 16.15 13.86 2.00
CA GLU A 53 16.80 12.59 1.68
C GLU A 53 16.99 12.42 0.17
N ILE A 54 16.00 12.80 -0.64
CA ILE A 54 16.12 12.77 -2.09
C ILE A 54 17.20 13.74 -2.58
N ASP A 55 17.24 14.96 -2.05
CA ASP A 55 18.22 15.98 -2.42
C ASP A 55 19.66 15.53 -2.04
N HIS A 56 19.79 14.77 -0.93
CA HIS A 56 21.09 14.26 -0.46
C HIS A 56 21.54 13.00 -1.20
N PHE A 57 20.66 12.01 -1.29
CA PHE A 57 20.98 10.69 -1.85
C PHE A 57 20.85 10.62 -3.37
N GLN A 58 20.01 11.48 -3.97
CA GLN A 58 19.74 11.55 -5.41
C GLN A 58 19.39 10.19 -6.05
N PRO A 59 18.36 9.49 -5.56
CA PRO A 59 18.04 8.14 -5.99
C PRO A 59 17.56 8.08 -7.44
N ASP A 60 17.94 7.04 -8.17
CA ASP A 60 17.36 6.72 -9.48
C ASP A 60 15.89 6.33 -9.39
N TYR A 61 15.52 5.68 -8.29
CA TYR A 61 14.18 5.18 -8.01
C TYR A 61 13.79 5.40 -6.55
N VAL A 62 12.54 5.75 -6.33
CA VAL A 62 11.93 5.69 -5.00
C VAL A 62 10.98 4.50 -4.93
N TYR A 63 11.27 3.59 -4.02
CA TYR A 63 10.49 2.38 -3.81
C TYR A 63 9.60 2.53 -2.57
N VAL A 64 8.29 2.48 -2.75
CA VAL A 64 7.30 2.77 -1.72
C VAL A 64 6.59 1.49 -1.30
N HIS A 65 6.70 1.14 -0.02
CA HIS A 65 5.89 0.13 0.63
C HIS A 65 4.82 0.82 1.46
N ASN A 66 3.67 0.24 1.56
CA ASN A 66 2.56 0.60 2.44
C ASN A 66 2.45 2.09 2.87
N THR A 67 1.56 2.83 2.23
CA THR A 67 1.31 4.26 2.54
C THR A 67 0.17 4.48 3.52
N TRP A 68 -0.24 3.46 4.29
CA TRP A 68 -1.43 3.48 5.10
C TRP A 68 -1.36 4.53 6.21
N PHE A 69 -2.33 5.41 6.23
CA PHE A 69 -2.59 6.53 7.15
C PHE A 69 -1.53 7.61 7.23
N PHE A 70 -0.31 7.29 7.56
CA PHE A 70 0.69 8.24 8.02
C PHE A 70 1.46 8.91 6.91
N ILE A 71 1.93 8.09 5.99
CA ILE A 71 2.56 8.56 4.76
C ILE A 71 1.42 8.97 3.85
N SER A 72 1.09 10.25 3.86
CA SER A 72 0.00 10.75 3.04
C SER A 72 0.27 10.46 1.56
N LEU A 73 -0.80 10.20 0.81
CA LEU A 73 -0.71 10.02 -0.65
C LEU A 73 -0.08 11.24 -1.36
N GLY A 74 0.18 12.32 -0.63
CA GLY A 74 0.87 13.52 -1.11
C GLY A 74 2.31 13.29 -1.57
N ILE A 75 2.99 12.24 -1.05
CA ILE A 75 4.33 11.89 -1.50
C ILE A 75 4.38 11.61 -3.01
N PHE A 76 3.38 10.90 -3.55
CA PHE A 76 3.32 10.58 -4.97
C PHE A 76 3.18 11.83 -5.85
N SER A 77 2.46 12.84 -5.36
CA SER A 77 2.36 14.13 -6.07
C SER A 77 3.71 14.85 -6.10
N TYR A 78 4.48 14.78 -5.01
CA TYR A 78 5.83 15.33 -4.94
C TYR A 78 6.77 14.59 -5.89
N LEU A 79 6.80 13.25 -5.84
CA LEU A 79 7.64 12.41 -6.69
C LEU A 79 7.34 12.66 -8.19
N LYS A 80 6.06 12.71 -8.55
CA LYS A 80 5.63 12.99 -9.92
C LYS A 80 6.08 14.37 -10.39
N LYS A 81 5.88 15.41 -9.57
CA LYS A 81 6.27 16.79 -9.91
C LYS A 81 7.78 16.93 -10.17
N ASN A 82 8.58 16.13 -9.47
CA ASN A 82 10.04 16.15 -9.61
C ASN A 82 10.57 15.06 -10.57
N ASN A 83 9.71 14.39 -11.34
CA ASN A 83 10.05 13.35 -12.31
C ASN A 83 10.85 12.17 -11.71
N ILE A 84 10.65 11.85 -10.44
CA ILE A 84 11.37 10.79 -9.75
C ILE A 84 10.68 9.46 -10.05
N LYS A 85 11.39 8.53 -10.67
CA LYS A 85 10.87 7.20 -10.98
C LYS A 85 10.41 6.49 -9.72
N THR A 86 9.17 6.01 -9.74
CA THR A 86 8.52 5.48 -8.54
C THR A 86 8.02 4.06 -8.73
N LEU A 87 8.43 3.18 -7.82
CA LEU A 87 7.93 1.82 -7.67
C LEU A 87 7.01 1.76 -6.46
N VAL A 88 5.90 1.04 -6.56
CA VAL A 88 4.98 0.82 -5.43
C VAL A 88 4.77 -0.68 -5.26
N LYS A 89 5.06 -1.22 -4.08
CA LYS A 89 4.72 -2.60 -3.76
C LYS A 89 3.38 -2.67 -3.03
N LEU A 90 2.47 -3.44 -3.59
CA LEU A 90 1.15 -3.66 -3.05
C LEU A 90 1.11 -4.98 -2.27
N HIS A 91 0.97 -4.89 -0.95
CA HIS A 91 0.86 -6.04 -0.06
C HIS A 91 -0.60 -6.45 0.22
N ASN A 92 -1.56 -5.60 -0.16
CA ASN A 92 -2.97 -5.78 0.14
C ASN A 92 -3.86 -5.05 -0.88
N PHE A 93 -5.17 -5.21 -0.75
CA PHE A 93 -6.17 -4.66 -1.67
C PHE A 93 -6.80 -3.34 -1.22
N ARG A 94 -6.11 -2.55 -0.38
CA ARG A 94 -6.65 -1.29 0.18
C ARG A 94 -6.97 -0.23 -0.85
N TYR A 95 -6.43 -0.31 -2.04
CA TYR A 95 -6.77 0.53 -3.19
C TYR A 95 -8.16 0.22 -3.76
N ASP A 96 -8.70 -0.98 -3.49
CA ASP A 96 -10.03 -1.42 -3.88
C ASP A 96 -10.96 -1.56 -2.67
N CYS A 97 -10.50 -2.20 -1.61
CA CYS A 97 -11.23 -2.34 -0.36
C CYS A 97 -10.38 -1.95 0.85
N THR A 98 -10.76 -0.87 1.51
CA THR A 98 -10.00 -0.33 2.65
C THR A 98 -10.21 -1.10 3.94
N ARG A 99 -11.23 -1.93 4.06
CA ARG A 99 -11.48 -2.75 5.26
C ARG A 99 -10.76 -4.10 5.15
N THR A 100 -11.35 -5.02 4.45
CA THR A 100 -10.75 -6.30 4.14
C THR A 100 -11.63 -6.95 3.10
N TYR A 101 -11.13 -7.13 1.91
CA TYR A 101 -11.89 -7.57 0.75
C TYR A 101 -12.64 -8.90 0.98
N PHE A 102 -12.01 -9.84 1.67
CA PHE A 102 -12.54 -11.20 1.85
C PHE A 102 -13.28 -11.44 3.18
N LEU A 103 -13.59 -10.41 3.96
CA LEU A 103 -14.37 -10.60 5.18
C LEU A 103 -15.82 -10.99 4.84
N LYS A 104 -16.24 -12.20 5.22
CA LYS A 104 -17.59 -12.73 4.99
C LYS A 104 -18.68 -11.76 5.45
N ASN A 105 -18.51 -11.15 6.62
CA ASN A 105 -19.47 -10.19 7.16
C ASN A 105 -19.59 -8.92 6.34
N HIS A 106 -18.48 -8.49 5.71
CA HIS A 106 -18.46 -7.33 4.83
C HIS A 106 -19.16 -7.63 3.49
N LEU A 107 -18.93 -8.81 2.96
CA LEU A 107 -19.54 -9.28 1.71
C LEU A 107 -21.00 -9.69 1.89
N ARG A 108 -21.46 -9.96 3.10
CA ARG A 108 -22.82 -10.44 3.42
C ARG A 108 -23.24 -11.63 2.55
N GLY A 109 -22.34 -12.58 2.36
CA GLY A 109 -22.56 -13.77 1.55
C GLY A 109 -22.54 -13.54 0.03
N LYS A 110 -22.24 -12.34 -0.46
CA LYS A 110 -22.03 -12.06 -1.88
C LYS A 110 -20.58 -12.26 -2.28
N GLU A 111 -20.36 -12.70 -3.50
CA GLU A 111 -19.02 -12.90 -4.05
C GLU A 111 -18.24 -11.60 -4.16
N PHE A 112 -18.91 -10.50 -4.50
CA PHE A 112 -18.32 -9.17 -4.65
C PHE A 112 -19.01 -8.13 -3.78
N CYS A 113 -18.20 -7.27 -3.14
CA CYS A 113 -18.70 -6.14 -2.40
C CYS A 113 -18.92 -4.93 -3.30
N ASN A 114 -20.17 -4.53 -3.47
CA ASN A 114 -20.54 -3.32 -4.19
C ASN A 114 -20.78 -2.11 -3.28
N ALA A 115 -20.53 -2.26 -1.98
CA ALA A 115 -21.04 -1.34 -0.99
C ALA A 115 -20.37 0.02 -0.97
N CYS A 116 -19.03 0.07 -1.10
CA CYS A 116 -18.29 1.33 -0.98
C CYS A 116 -18.02 2.01 -2.31
N GLY A 117 -18.18 1.31 -3.43
CA GLY A 117 -18.02 1.86 -4.75
C GLY A 117 -16.66 2.52 -5.00
N ILE A 118 -15.57 1.99 -4.44
CA ILE A 118 -14.22 2.55 -4.65
C ILE A 118 -13.92 2.65 -6.14
N ASN A 119 -14.27 1.62 -6.90
CA ASN A 119 -14.10 1.56 -8.35
C ASN A 119 -15.35 1.95 -9.14
N LYS A 120 -16.44 2.38 -8.49
CA LYS A 120 -17.69 2.70 -9.16
C LYS A 120 -18.03 4.18 -9.04
N SER A 121 -18.49 4.77 -10.13
CA SER A 121 -18.89 6.18 -10.18
C SER A 121 -20.12 6.50 -9.31
N LYS A 122 -20.97 5.51 -8.99
CA LYS A 122 -22.23 5.67 -8.26
C LYS A 122 -22.08 5.38 -6.76
N ALA A 123 -21.18 6.05 -6.10
CA ALA A 123 -20.83 5.75 -4.70
C ALA A 123 -21.46 6.71 -3.69
N PHE A 124 -22.76 6.96 -3.76
CA PHE A 124 -23.48 7.68 -2.72
C PHE A 124 -23.92 6.77 -1.57
N ILE A 125 -24.11 5.48 -1.84
CA ILE A 125 -24.53 4.49 -0.85
C ILE A 125 -23.38 3.51 -0.64
N PHE A 126 -22.89 3.43 0.59
CA PHE A 126 -21.83 2.49 0.97
C PHE A 126 -22.12 1.89 2.33
N ASN A 127 -21.64 0.66 2.56
CA ASN A 127 -21.67 0.07 3.88
C ASN A 127 -20.64 0.73 4.80
N LYS A 128 -20.96 0.87 6.07
CA LYS A 128 -20.01 1.35 7.06
C LYS A 128 -18.85 0.37 7.18
N TYR A 129 -17.65 0.86 6.95
CA TYR A 129 -16.42 0.13 7.26
C TYR A 129 -16.19 0.03 8.75
N PHE A 130 -16.50 1.11 9.46
CA PHE A 130 -16.43 1.20 10.90
C PHE A 130 -17.87 1.33 11.41
N GLU A 131 -18.31 0.38 12.19
CA GLU A 131 -19.67 0.37 12.74
C GLU A 131 -19.91 1.60 13.61
N GLU A 132 -18.85 2.06 14.29
CA GLU A 132 -18.92 3.18 15.22
C GLU A 132 -18.94 4.54 14.51
N SER A 133 -18.46 4.65 13.25
CA SER A 133 -18.27 5.94 12.62
C SER A 133 -18.48 5.98 11.11
N PHE A 134 -19.53 6.68 10.72
CA PHE A 134 -19.81 6.97 9.32
C PHE A 134 -18.74 7.87 8.68
N LEU A 135 -18.26 8.84 9.43
CA LEU A 135 -17.25 9.80 8.98
C LEU A 135 -15.90 9.10 8.68
N LYS A 136 -15.44 8.23 9.59
CA LYS A 136 -14.23 7.42 9.34
C LYS A 136 -14.38 6.58 8.07
N SER A 137 -15.54 5.94 7.88
CA SER A 137 -15.84 5.14 6.69
C SER A 137 -15.76 5.97 5.41
N PHE A 138 -16.31 7.16 5.42
CA PHE A 138 -16.26 8.08 4.28
C PHE A 138 -14.82 8.48 3.91
N PHE A 139 -13.98 8.81 4.90
CA PHE A 139 -12.58 9.13 4.64
C PHE A 139 -11.79 7.95 4.09
N MET A 140 -12.07 6.73 4.56
CA MET A 140 -11.44 5.54 4.03
C MET A 140 -11.77 5.30 2.55
N ILE A 141 -13.02 5.50 2.16
CA ILE A 141 -13.42 5.40 0.76
C ILE A 141 -12.71 6.45 -0.10
N LYS A 142 -12.65 7.69 0.38
CA LYS A 142 -11.91 8.77 -0.32
C LYS A 142 -10.43 8.42 -0.48
N TYR A 143 -9.82 7.87 0.58
CA TYR A 143 -8.44 7.40 0.53
C TYR A 143 -8.26 6.31 -0.54
N GLY A 144 -9.07 5.25 -0.50
CA GLY A 144 -9.00 4.16 -1.47
C GLY A 144 -9.15 4.63 -2.92
N LYS A 145 -10.16 5.49 -3.20
CA LYS A 145 -10.34 6.08 -4.53
C LYS A 145 -9.14 6.90 -4.99
N LYS A 146 -8.54 7.67 -4.10
CA LYS A 146 -7.35 8.45 -4.43
C LYS A 146 -6.14 7.55 -4.66
N TYR A 147 -5.96 6.53 -3.81
CA TYR A 147 -4.88 5.57 -3.95
C TYR A 147 -4.98 4.80 -5.27
N PHE A 148 -6.17 4.33 -5.64
CA PHE A 148 -6.41 3.69 -6.93
C PHE A 148 -6.01 4.58 -8.11
N ARG A 149 -6.40 5.86 -8.08
CA ARG A 149 -6.00 6.81 -9.14
C ARG A 149 -4.49 6.97 -9.24
N ILE A 150 -3.79 7.00 -8.10
CA ILE A 150 -2.33 7.12 -8.05
C ILE A 150 -1.68 5.89 -8.65
N ILE A 151 -2.07 4.68 -8.22
CA ILE A 151 -1.46 3.46 -8.75
C ILE A 151 -1.81 3.24 -10.23
N ASN A 152 -2.90 3.82 -10.71
CA ASN A 152 -3.26 3.81 -12.14
C ASN A 152 -2.49 4.86 -12.96
N ASP A 153 -1.79 5.80 -12.36
CA ASP A 153 -1.00 6.80 -13.08
C ASP A 153 0.19 6.16 -13.80
N SER A 154 0.50 6.65 -14.99
CA SER A 154 1.56 6.10 -15.85
C SER A 154 2.97 6.24 -15.29
N PHE A 155 3.22 7.20 -14.39
CA PHE A 155 4.54 7.40 -13.80
C PHE A 155 4.92 6.34 -12.76
N ILE A 156 3.95 5.57 -12.27
CA ILE A 156 4.15 4.52 -11.27
C ILE A 156 4.30 3.15 -11.93
N LYS A 157 5.29 2.37 -11.51
CA LYS A 157 5.35 0.93 -11.72
C LYS A 157 4.91 0.21 -10.45
N ILE A 158 4.21 -0.90 -10.61
CA ILE A 158 3.58 -1.64 -9.52
C ILE A 158 4.24 -2.99 -9.37
N LEU A 159 4.62 -3.32 -8.15
CA LEU A 159 5.07 -4.65 -7.77
C LEU A 159 3.98 -5.32 -6.93
N VAL A 160 3.68 -6.57 -7.24
CA VAL A 160 2.68 -7.38 -6.52
C VAL A 160 3.27 -8.72 -6.11
N LEU A 161 2.71 -9.33 -5.09
CA LEU A 161 3.24 -10.55 -4.51
C LEU A 161 2.96 -11.81 -5.36
N THR A 162 1.86 -11.82 -6.11
CA THR A 162 1.37 -12.99 -6.83
C THR A 162 0.78 -12.62 -8.19
N ASP A 163 0.74 -13.57 -9.09
CA ASP A 163 0.06 -13.40 -10.39
C ASP A 163 -1.45 -13.22 -10.23
N PHE A 164 -2.06 -13.79 -9.19
CA PHE A 164 -3.46 -13.51 -8.85
C PHE A 164 -3.67 -12.02 -8.63
N HIS A 165 -2.83 -11.39 -7.82
CA HIS A 165 -2.90 -9.94 -7.56
C HIS A 165 -2.67 -9.12 -8.83
N LYS A 166 -1.73 -9.55 -9.69
CA LYS A 166 -1.48 -8.93 -10.99
C LYS A 166 -2.71 -8.99 -11.90
N ASN A 167 -3.30 -10.16 -12.05
CA ASN A 167 -4.49 -10.37 -12.88
C ASN A 167 -5.68 -9.53 -12.36
N TYR A 168 -5.86 -9.49 -11.06
CA TYR A 168 -6.88 -8.66 -10.42
C TYR A 168 -6.73 -7.16 -10.76
N LEU A 169 -5.51 -6.62 -10.74
CA LEU A 169 -5.25 -5.24 -11.14
C LEU A 169 -5.53 -5.00 -12.63
N ILE A 170 -5.23 -5.97 -13.48
CA ILE A 170 -5.54 -5.90 -14.93
C ILE A 170 -7.05 -5.87 -15.14
N GLU A 171 -7.82 -6.69 -14.44
CA GLU A 171 -9.29 -6.70 -14.48
C GLU A 171 -9.88 -5.36 -14.01
N LEU A 172 -9.22 -4.67 -13.09
CA LEU A 172 -9.58 -3.31 -12.67
C LEU A 172 -9.18 -2.23 -13.69
N GLY A 173 -8.57 -2.59 -14.81
CA GLY A 173 -8.22 -1.68 -15.90
C GLY A 173 -6.83 -1.04 -15.79
N ILE A 174 -5.95 -1.56 -14.93
CA ILE A 174 -4.57 -1.08 -14.85
C ILE A 174 -3.73 -1.73 -15.96
N ASP A 175 -2.91 -0.93 -16.66
CA ASP A 175 -2.08 -1.42 -17.74
C ASP A 175 -1.10 -2.51 -17.26
N LYS A 176 -1.17 -3.69 -17.90
CA LYS A 176 -0.31 -4.85 -17.60
C LYS A 176 1.18 -4.57 -17.72
N LYS A 177 1.57 -3.61 -18.58
CA LYS A 177 2.98 -3.26 -18.82
C LYS A 177 3.67 -2.62 -17.61
N LYS A 178 2.91 -2.11 -16.65
CA LYS A 178 3.44 -1.47 -15.45
C LYS A 178 3.33 -2.34 -14.20
N ILE A 179 2.79 -3.58 -14.32
CA ILE A 179 2.60 -4.49 -13.19
C ILE A 179 3.56 -5.66 -13.29
N PHE A 180 4.36 -5.85 -12.26
CA PHE A 180 5.35 -6.92 -12.17
C PHE A 180 5.08 -7.78 -10.94
N THR A 181 5.20 -9.09 -11.08
CA THR A 181 5.14 -10.00 -9.94
C THR A 181 6.50 -10.06 -9.27
N PHE A 182 6.55 -9.69 -8.01
CA PHE A 182 7.75 -9.70 -7.19
C PHE A 182 7.40 -10.22 -5.78
N PRO A 183 7.51 -11.54 -5.56
CA PRO A 183 7.22 -12.18 -4.29
C PRO A 183 8.11 -11.67 -3.16
N ASN A 184 7.69 -11.87 -1.91
CA ASN A 184 8.53 -11.58 -0.77
C ASN A 184 9.72 -12.55 -0.73
N ASN A 185 10.92 -12.01 -0.58
CA ASN A 185 12.10 -12.83 -0.37
C ASN A 185 12.14 -13.32 1.09
N ILE A 186 12.38 -14.62 1.22
CA ILE A 186 12.73 -15.23 2.50
C ILE A 186 14.20 -15.61 2.36
N GLU A 187 15.08 -15.02 3.20
CA GLU A 187 16.43 -15.56 3.33
C GLU A 187 16.29 -17.04 3.67
N GLN A 188 17.00 -17.91 2.91
CA GLN A 188 17.13 -19.32 3.27
C GLN A 188 17.89 -19.38 4.60
N GLN A 189 17.18 -19.15 5.69
CA GLN A 189 17.63 -19.70 6.96
C GLN A 189 17.55 -21.21 6.79
N ASN A 190 18.61 -21.90 7.16
CA ASN A 190 18.62 -23.34 7.24
C ASN A 190 17.48 -23.79 8.14
N PHE A 191 16.31 -23.98 7.56
CA PHE A 191 15.17 -24.54 8.26
C PHE A 191 15.53 -25.99 8.57
N GLN A 192 16.10 -26.21 9.76
CA GLN A 192 16.11 -27.54 10.32
C GLN A 192 14.65 -27.88 10.61
N PHE A 193 14.02 -28.60 9.68
CA PHE A 193 12.73 -29.20 9.94
C PHE A 193 12.91 -30.14 11.13
N LYS A 194 12.56 -29.67 12.34
CA LYS A 194 12.30 -30.61 13.42
C LYS A 194 11.18 -31.50 12.92
N LYS A 195 11.51 -32.77 12.66
CA LYS A 195 10.48 -33.80 12.45
C LYS A 195 9.57 -33.75 13.67
N ILE A 196 8.47 -33.02 13.55
CA ILE A 196 7.38 -33.13 14.50
C ILE A 196 6.83 -34.52 14.22
N LYS A 197 7.14 -35.45 15.14
CA LYS A 197 6.49 -36.75 15.14
C LYS A 197 5.04 -36.50 15.53
N ASP A 198 4.20 -36.61 14.50
CA ASP A 198 2.81 -36.42 14.56
C ASP A 198 2.01 -37.21 15.48
N LYS A 199 0.99 -36.64 15.99
CA LYS A 199 -0.32 -37.30 16.11
C LYS A 199 -1.36 -36.23 15.74
N TYR A 200 -1.72 -36.22 14.48
CA TYR A 200 -3.05 -35.73 14.11
C TYR A 200 -3.91 -36.96 13.88
N ILE A 201 -4.83 -37.21 14.80
CA ILE A 201 -5.99 -38.08 14.62
C ILE A 201 -7.14 -37.20 14.16
#